data_32e4727eb8577101de17b15bd64f25e4
#
_entry.id   32e4727eb8577101de17b15bd64f25e4
#
_cell.length_a   1.000
_cell.length_b   1.000
_cell.length_c   1.000
_cell.angle_alpha   90.00
_cell.angle_beta   90.00
_cell.angle_gamma   90.00
#
_symmetry.space_group_name_H-M   'P 1'
#
loop_
_entity.id
_entity.type
_entity.pdbx_description
1 polymer ?
#
loop_
_entity_poly.entity_id
_entity_poly.type
_entity_poly.pdbx_seq_one_letter_code
_entity_poly.pdbx_strand_id
1 'polypeptide(L)'
;MNQTNPITKPTAHGGGRKFRNDLIFIAAILALVAMGAAALFLLRGQGSAVRVEVDGTVIGTYPLSVDREVEIVTGENGEERNLLVIKDGKATVSTATCPDGICAAHKPISREGESIVCLPHKVIFTVIGGSGEEPDVIA
;
A
#
# COMPACT_ATOMS: atom_id res chain seq x y z
N MET A 1 -16.88 -75.16 23.94
CA MET A 1 -17.16 -73.84 24.51
C MET A 1 -16.54 -72.79 23.59
N ASN A 2 -17.39 -72.27 22.75
CA ASN A 2 -16.95 -71.36 21.70
C ASN A 2 -17.64 -70.02 21.92
N GLN A 3 -16.92 -69.04 22.44
CA GLN A 3 -17.45 -67.69 22.63
C GLN A 3 -17.12 -66.86 21.39
N THR A 4 -18.07 -66.68 20.54
CA THR A 4 -18.03 -65.72 19.42
C THR A 4 -18.26 -64.30 19.95
N ASN A 5 -17.23 -63.51 19.89
CA ASN A 5 -17.25 -62.10 20.22
C ASN A 5 -17.97 -61.33 19.10
N PRO A 6 -19.02 -60.52 19.36
CA PRO A 6 -19.66 -59.74 18.33
C PRO A 6 -18.80 -58.50 18.01
N ILE A 7 -18.33 -58.42 16.77
CA ILE A 7 -17.70 -57.28 16.18
C ILE A 7 -18.68 -56.13 16.18
N THR A 8 -18.49 -55.16 17.06
CA THR A 8 -19.21 -53.89 17.04
C THR A 8 -18.82 -53.13 15.80
N LYS A 9 -19.76 -52.98 14.88
CA LYS A 9 -19.64 -52.07 13.71
C LYS A 9 -19.42 -50.65 14.21
N PRO A 10 -18.44 -49.90 13.66
CA PRO A 10 -18.34 -48.47 13.91
C PRO A 10 -19.56 -47.80 13.26
N THR A 11 -20.40 -47.19 14.07
CA THR A 11 -21.47 -46.32 13.62
C THR A 11 -20.83 -45.11 12.91
N ALA A 12 -21.01 -45.03 11.61
CA ALA A 12 -20.71 -43.86 10.83
C ALA A 12 -21.61 -42.71 11.31
N HIS A 13 -21.09 -41.90 12.24
CA HIS A 13 -21.74 -40.67 12.69
C HIS A 13 -21.71 -39.67 11.59
N GLY A 14 -22.88 -39.21 11.20
CA GLY A 14 -23.23 -38.17 10.27
C GLY A 14 -22.28 -36.94 10.20
N GLY A 15 -21.21 -37.06 9.44
CA GLY A 15 -20.25 -35.95 9.20
C GLY A 15 -20.77 -34.84 8.29
N GLY A 16 -21.88 -35.08 7.57
CA GLY A 16 -22.35 -34.13 6.55
C GLY A 16 -22.93 -32.81 7.07
N ARG A 17 -23.52 -32.81 8.27
CA ARG A 17 -24.08 -31.56 8.84
C ARG A 17 -23.03 -30.70 9.52
N LYS A 18 -22.06 -31.31 10.17
CA LYS A 18 -20.94 -30.57 10.80
C LYS A 18 -20.05 -29.91 9.75
N PHE A 19 -19.69 -30.63 8.71
CA PHE A 19 -18.92 -30.08 7.58
C PHE A 19 -19.61 -28.90 6.88
N ARG A 20 -20.92 -28.96 6.71
CA ARG A 20 -21.69 -27.86 6.11
C ARG A 20 -21.71 -26.62 7.00
N ASN A 21 -21.87 -26.80 8.31
CA ASN A 21 -21.84 -25.68 9.25
C ASN A 21 -20.45 -25.09 9.34
N ASP A 22 -19.40 -25.89 9.38
CA ASP A 22 -18.00 -25.41 9.41
C ASP A 22 -17.67 -24.66 8.13
N LEU A 23 -18.14 -25.16 6.97
CA LEU A 23 -17.95 -24.46 5.70
C LEU A 23 -18.68 -23.11 5.66
N ILE A 24 -19.87 -23.04 6.23
CA ILE A 24 -20.64 -21.78 6.34
C ILE A 24 -19.94 -20.81 7.27
N PHE A 25 -19.38 -21.26 8.40
CA PHE A 25 -18.61 -20.42 9.31
C PHE A 25 -17.33 -19.87 8.65
N ILE A 26 -16.60 -20.72 7.94
CA ILE A 26 -15.40 -20.30 7.20
C ILE A 26 -15.76 -19.27 6.13
N ALA A 27 -16.81 -19.53 5.35
CA ALA A 27 -17.28 -18.61 4.33
C ALA A 27 -17.73 -17.26 4.92
N ALA A 28 -18.42 -17.28 6.08
CA ALA A 28 -18.84 -16.07 6.78
C ALA A 28 -17.64 -15.24 7.28
N ILE A 29 -16.63 -15.90 7.85
CA ILE A 29 -15.40 -15.24 8.30
C ILE A 29 -14.65 -14.64 7.13
N LEU A 30 -14.50 -15.39 6.03
CA LEU A 30 -13.85 -14.89 4.82
C LEU A 30 -14.60 -13.70 4.21
N ALA A 31 -15.92 -13.72 4.21
CA ALA A 31 -16.76 -12.62 3.75
C ALA A 31 -16.59 -11.38 4.64
N LEU A 32 -16.53 -11.54 5.96
CA LEU A 32 -16.28 -10.44 6.90
C LEU A 32 -14.89 -9.84 6.72
N VAL A 33 -13.86 -10.67 6.54
CA VAL A 33 -12.49 -10.20 6.29
C VAL A 33 -12.40 -9.47 4.95
N ALA A 34 -13.01 -10.01 3.90
CA ALA A 34 -13.05 -9.38 2.59
C ALA A 34 -13.80 -8.04 2.61
N MET A 35 -14.93 -7.98 3.33
CA MET A 35 -15.70 -6.74 3.49
C MET A 35 -14.94 -5.70 4.29
N GLY A 36 -14.25 -6.09 5.36
CA GLY A 36 -13.37 -5.21 6.14
C GLY A 36 -12.20 -4.68 5.32
N ALA A 37 -11.56 -5.54 4.55
CA ALA A 37 -10.46 -5.13 3.67
C ALA A 37 -10.94 -4.19 2.55
N ALA A 38 -12.11 -4.46 1.95
CA ALA A 38 -12.72 -3.59 0.97
C ALA A 38 -13.11 -2.22 1.57
N ALA A 39 -13.68 -2.21 2.77
CA ALA A 39 -14.01 -0.97 3.47
C ALA A 39 -12.75 -0.13 3.76
N LEU A 40 -11.69 -0.74 4.26
CA LEU A 40 -10.42 -0.05 4.49
C LEU A 40 -9.80 0.48 3.18
N PHE A 41 -9.94 -0.27 2.09
CA PHE A 41 -9.47 0.16 0.78
C PHE A 41 -10.26 1.34 0.22
N LEU A 42 -11.58 1.35 0.42
CA LEU A 42 -12.46 2.44 -0.04
C LEU A 42 -12.36 3.68 0.86
N LEU A 43 -12.09 3.49 2.16
CA LEU A 43 -11.89 4.59 3.11
C LEU A 43 -10.53 5.28 2.97
N ARG A 44 -9.56 4.66 2.30
CA ARG A 44 -8.33 5.35 1.91
C ARG A 44 -8.68 6.41 0.88
N GLY A 45 -8.78 7.65 1.35
CA GLY A 45 -9.14 8.81 0.54
C GLY A 45 -8.14 9.03 -0.61
N GLN A 46 -8.57 9.79 -1.60
CA GLN A 46 -7.67 10.38 -2.58
C GLN A 46 -6.69 11.28 -1.82
N GLY A 47 -5.40 11.17 -2.12
CA GLY A 47 -4.42 12.08 -1.58
C GLY A 47 -4.63 13.50 -2.10
N SER A 48 -4.27 14.49 -1.30
CA SER A 48 -4.33 15.90 -1.70
C SER A 48 -2.99 16.42 -2.19
N ALA A 49 -1.89 15.91 -1.64
CA ALA A 49 -0.56 16.37 -1.96
C ALA A 49 0.47 15.24 -1.84
N VAL A 50 1.62 15.43 -2.44
CA VAL A 50 2.80 14.59 -2.25
C VAL A 50 3.83 15.36 -1.43
N ARG A 51 4.26 14.77 -0.33
CA ARG A 51 5.35 15.27 0.52
C ARG A 51 6.66 14.64 0.07
N VAL A 52 7.67 15.44 -0.04
CA VAL A 52 9.03 15.03 -0.42
C VAL A 52 9.94 15.17 0.79
N GLU A 53 10.56 14.09 1.18
CA GLU A 53 11.52 14.02 2.28
C GLU A 53 12.89 13.59 1.73
N VAL A 54 13.93 14.25 2.17
CA VAL A 54 15.32 13.88 1.88
C VAL A 54 16.06 13.70 3.20
N ASP A 55 16.62 12.52 3.38
CA ASP A 55 17.34 12.13 4.61
C ASP A 55 16.53 12.39 5.89
N GLY A 56 15.21 12.12 5.84
CA GLY A 56 14.27 12.33 6.94
C GLY A 56 13.80 13.78 7.15
N THR A 57 14.23 14.70 6.30
CA THR A 57 13.82 16.12 6.37
C THR A 57 12.84 16.43 5.23
N VAL A 58 11.69 17.00 5.57
CA VAL A 58 10.70 17.46 4.58
C VAL A 58 11.28 18.66 3.83
N ILE A 59 11.44 18.53 2.52
CA ILE A 59 11.96 19.59 1.65
C ILE A 59 10.87 20.30 0.85
N GLY A 60 9.71 19.70 0.74
CA GLY A 60 8.57 20.30 0.03
C GLY A 60 7.31 19.41 0.07
N THR A 61 6.19 20.06 -0.17
CA THR A 61 4.90 19.42 -0.34
C THR A 61 4.22 20.02 -1.57
N TYR A 62 3.77 19.18 -2.47
CA TYR A 62 3.24 19.61 -3.77
C TYR A 62 1.81 19.06 -3.95
N PRO A 63 0.83 19.92 -4.26
CA PRO A 63 -0.54 19.48 -4.47
C PRO A 63 -0.66 18.58 -5.70
N LEU A 64 -1.39 17.48 -5.56
CA LEU A 64 -1.66 16.55 -6.67
C LEU A 64 -2.62 17.14 -7.72
N SER A 65 -3.35 18.18 -7.36
CA SER A 65 -4.30 18.86 -8.25
C SER A 65 -3.65 19.73 -9.32
N VAL A 66 -2.35 20.03 -9.18
CA VAL A 66 -1.60 20.89 -10.09
C VAL A 66 -0.52 20.08 -10.79
N ASP A 67 -0.67 19.93 -12.10
CA ASP A 67 0.33 19.26 -12.92
C ASP A 67 1.66 20.02 -12.88
N ARG A 68 2.73 19.33 -12.52
CA ARG A 68 4.08 19.90 -12.46
C ARG A 68 5.17 18.85 -12.49
N GLU A 69 6.35 19.31 -12.81
CA GLU A 69 7.58 18.53 -12.70
C GLU A 69 8.50 19.22 -11.68
N VAL A 70 9.07 18.43 -10.78
CA VAL A 70 9.97 18.91 -9.74
C VAL A 70 11.22 18.04 -9.75
N GLU A 71 12.35 18.65 -10.03
CA GLU A 71 13.64 17.97 -9.93
C GLU A 71 14.16 18.05 -8.50
N ILE A 72 14.37 16.90 -7.89
CA ILE A 72 14.96 16.76 -6.57
C ILE A 72 16.43 16.40 -6.75
N VAL A 73 17.29 17.31 -6.37
CA VAL A 73 18.74 17.15 -6.44
C VAL A 73 19.29 16.88 -5.05
N THR A 74 20.01 15.76 -4.91
CA THR A 74 20.63 15.33 -3.66
C THR A 74 22.09 14.95 -3.89
N GLY A 75 22.77 14.50 -2.83
CA GLY A 75 24.20 14.21 -2.88
C GLY A 75 25.09 15.46 -2.66
N GLU A 76 26.29 15.22 -2.18
CA GLU A 76 27.24 16.30 -1.83
C GLU A 76 27.62 17.19 -3.03
N ASN A 77 27.60 16.63 -4.23
CA ASN A 77 27.96 17.33 -5.47
C ASN A 77 26.75 17.61 -6.38
N GLY A 78 25.50 17.30 -5.90
CA GLY A 78 24.31 17.45 -6.73
C GLY A 78 24.23 16.46 -7.91
N GLU A 79 24.87 15.33 -7.79
CA GLU A 79 24.91 14.30 -8.84
C GLU A 79 23.67 13.38 -8.82
N GLU A 80 23.02 13.31 -7.68
CA GLU A 80 21.85 12.47 -7.47
C GLU A 80 20.59 13.25 -7.83
N ARG A 81 19.83 12.76 -8.79
CA ARG A 81 18.63 13.42 -9.30
C ARG A 81 17.45 12.48 -9.35
N ASN A 82 16.31 12.99 -8.92
CA ASN A 82 15.00 12.34 -9.06
C ASN A 82 14.03 13.35 -9.67
N LEU A 83 13.38 13.01 -10.77
CA LEU A 83 12.36 13.86 -11.38
C LEU A 83 10.98 13.39 -10.92
N LEU A 84 10.37 14.13 -10.03
CA LEU A 84 8.98 13.96 -9.62
C LEU A 84 8.06 14.60 -10.66
N VAL A 85 7.14 13.84 -11.22
CA VAL A 85 6.11 14.31 -12.14
C VAL A 85 4.75 14.13 -11.50
N ILE A 86 4.01 15.23 -11.36
CA ILE A 86 2.61 15.22 -10.94
C ILE A 86 1.76 15.49 -12.16
N LYS A 87 0.88 14.56 -12.48
CA LYS A 87 -0.04 14.65 -13.61
C LYS A 87 -1.33 13.89 -13.34
N ASP A 88 -2.45 14.50 -13.71
CA ASP A 88 -3.79 13.89 -13.56
C ASP A 88 -4.07 13.39 -12.14
N GLY A 89 -3.65 14.15 -11.12
CA GLY A 89 -3.86 13.78 -9.71
C GLY A 89 -2.98 12.64 -9.21
N LYS A 90 -1.91 12.30 -9.92
CA LYS A 90 -0.97 11.23 -9.57
C LYS A 90 0.45 11.75 -9.54
N ALA A 91 1.24 11.19 -8.64
CA ALA A 91 2.67 11.44 -8.55
C ALA A 91 3.47 10.22 -9.01
N THR A 92 4.50 10.44 -9.79
CA THR A 92 5.43 9.40 -10.24
C THR A 92 6.84 9.96 -10.28
N VAL A 93 7.83 9.10 -10.12
CA VAL A 93 9.23 9.43 -10.41
C VAL A 93 9.50 9.00 -11.85
N SER A 94 9.67 9.99 -12.72
CA SER A 94 9.87 9.75 -14.16
C SER A 94 11.28 9.26 -14.48
N THR A 95 12.27 9.90 -13.86
CA THR A 95 13.67 9.53 -14.01
C THR A 95 14.41 9.66 -12.68
N ALA A 96 15.41 8.83 -12.50
CA ALA A 96 16.29 8.88 -11.36
C ALA A 96 17.69 8.42 -11.79
N THR A 97 18.73 9.03 -11.23
CA THR A 97 20.12 8.63 -11.48
C THR A 97 20.56 7.47 -10.57
N CYS A 98 19.66 6.95 -9.71
CA CYS A 98 19.98 5.81 -8.85
C CYS A 98 20.29 4.56 -9.68
N PRO A 99 21.29 3.75 -9.27
CA PRO A 99 21.70 2.57 -10.04
C PRO A 99 20.61 1.52 -10.17
N ASP A 100 19.72 1.42 -9.18
CA ASP A 100 18.64 0.41 -9.16
C ASP A 100 17.45 0.77 -10.04
N GLY A 101 17.18 2.07 -10.27
CA GLY A 101 16.05 2.55 -11.05
C GLY A 101 14.66 2.15 -10.52
N ILE A 102 14.60 1.59 -9.32
CA ILE A 102 13.35 1.04 -8.74
C ILE A 102 12.31 2.13 -8.52
N CYS A 103 12.74 3.31 -8.07
CA CYS A 103 11.85 4.45 -7.85
C CYS A 103 11.22 4.94 -9.16
N ALA A 104 11.97 4.97 -10.25
CA ALA A 104 11.47 5.35 -11.57
C ALA A 104 10.59 4.27 -12.21
N ALA A 105 10.80 3.00 -11.85
CA ALA A 105 9.98 1.88 -12.29
C ALA A 105 8.69 1.70 -11.46
N HIS A 106 8.54 2.45 -10.38
CA HIS A 106 7.37 2.36 -9.52
C HIS A 106 6.12 2.91 -10.22
N LYS A 107 4.98 2.25 -10.00
CA LYS A 107 3.69 2.74 -10.51
C LYS A 107 3.35 4.11 -9.91
N PRO A 108 2.59 4.96 -10.61
CA PRO A 108 2.10 6.23 -10.06
C PRO A 108 1.31 6.03 -8.76
N ILE A 109 1.51 6.94 -7.83
CA ILE A 109 0.82 6.96 -6.53
C ILE A 109 -0.17 8.14 -6.47
N SER A 110 -1.31 7.94 -5.83
CA SER A 110 -2.37 8.96 -5.72
C SER A 110 -3.19 8.88 -4.44
N ARG A 111 -3.07 7.78 -3.71
CA ARG A 111 -3.87 7.56 -2.49
C ARG A 111 -3.06 7.89 -1.26
N GLU A 112 -3.74 8.41 -0.24
CA GLU A 112 -3.13 8.69 1.05
C GLU A 112 -2.38 7.48 1.61
N GLY A 113 -1.14 7.69 2.05
CA GLY A 113 -0.26 6.67 2.59
C GLY A 113 0.53 5.87 1.55
N GLU A 114 0.30 6.08 0.24
CA GLU A 114 1.17 5.52 -0.78
C GLU A 114 2.50 6.28 -0.83
N SER A 115 3.59 5.57 -1.05
CA SER A 115 4.91 6.17 -1.12
C SER A 115 5.79 5.53 -2.18
N ILE A 116 6.72 6.34 -2.73
CA ILE A 116 7.84 5.88 -3.54
C ILE A 116 9.10 6.20 -2.77
N VAL A 117 9.97 5.23 -2.61
CA VAL A 117 11.21 5.38 -1.84
C VAL A 117 12.41 5.15 -2.74
N CYS A 118 13.32 6.11 -2.76
CA CYS A 118 14.63 5.99 -3.40
C CYS A 118 15.69 5.87 -2.30
N LEU A 119 16.07 4.64 -1.96
CA LEU A 119 17.03 4.38 -0.89
C LEU A 119 18.43 4.92 -1.18
N PRO A 120 18.99 4.76 -2.40
CA PRO A 120 20.30 5.30 -2.70
C PRO A 120 20.40 6.81 -2.49
N HIS A 121 19.37 7.55 -2.90
CA HIS A 121 19.31 9.01 -2.79
C HIS A 121 18.67 9.49 -1.46
N LYS A 122 18.20 8.55 -0.61
CA LYS A 122 17.47 8.83 0.64
C LYS A 122 16.26 9.76 0.47
N VAL A 123 15.58 9.64 -0.68
CA VAL A 123 14.40 10.43 -1.01
C VAL A 123 13.14 9.61 -0.85
N ILE A 124 12.15 10.16 -0.18
CA ILE A 124 10.85 9.55 0.02
C ILE A 124 9.78 10.50 -0.49
N PHE A 125 8.91 9.99 -1.36
CA PHE A 125 7.72 10.68 -1.85
C PHE A 125 6.51 10.02 -1.22
N THR A 126 5.77 10.72 -0.37
CA THR A 126 4.60 10.19 0.33
C THR A 126 3.36 11.00 0.01
N VAL A 127 2.30 10.32 -0.41
CA VAL A 127 0.99 10.96 -0.60
C VAL A 127 0.32 11.18 0.74
N ILE A 128 -0.05 12.43 1.00
CA ILE A 128 -0.76 12.85 2.21
C ILE A 128 -2.20 13.24 1.88
N GLY A 129 -3.11 13.04 2.84
CA GLY A 129 -4.53 13.39 2.71
C GLY A 129 -4.81 14.85 3.06
N GLY A 130 -6.01 15.30 2.70
CA GLY A 130 -6.44 16.70 2.87
C GLY A 130 -6.90 17.11 4.28
N SER A 131 -6.70 16.28 5.30
CA SER A 131 -7.07 16.64 6.67
C SER A 131 -5.83 16.98 7.50
N GLY A 132 -5.41 18.24 7.39
CA GLY A 132 -4.61 18.92 8.42
C GLY A 132 -3.13 18.65 8.37
N GLU A 133 -2.49 19.37 7.57
CA GLU A 133 -1.26 20.13 7.82
C GLU A 133 -1.03 20.94 6.55
N GLU A 134 -1.33 22.19 6.66
CA GLU A 134 -1.02 23.16 5.62
C GLU A 134 0.48 23.08 5.37
N PRO A 135 0.95 22.80 4.14
CA PRO A 135 2.37 22.77 3.90
C PRO A 135 2.90 24.17 4.15
N ASP A 136 3.80 24.31 5.10
CA ASP A 136 4.68 25.48 5.13
C ASP A 136 5.39 25.54 3.77
N VAL A 137 4.80 26.27 2.87
CA VAL A 137 5.47 26.67 1.62
C VAL A 137 6.56 27.65 2.05
N ILE A 138 7.72 27.12 2.33
CA ILE A 138 8.91 27.97 2.36
C ILE A 138 9.19 28.33 0.91
N ALA A 139 8.73 29.50 0.57
CA ALA A 139 9.07 30.15 -0.69
C ALA A 139 10.56 30.46 -0.73
#